data_f82cd1c542b4ae81738c441f7da8c21d
#
_entry.id   f82cd1c542b4ae81738c441f7da8c21d
#
_cell.length_a   1.000
_cell.length_b   1.000
_cell.length_c   1.000
_cell.angle_alpha   90.00
_cell.angle_beta   90.00
_cell.angle_gamma   90.00
#
_symmetry.space_group_name_H-M   'P 1'
#
loop_
_entity.id
_entity.type
_entity.pdbx_description
1 polymer ?
#
loop_
_entity_poly.entity_id
_entity_poly.type
_entity_poly.pdbx_seq_one_letter_code
_entity_poly.pdbx_strand_id
1 'polypeptide(L)'
;FVNKIENKDRNVFVIARPGWKVKNRKSDGGDSRGVDRGDNYIFIRDIEPVALAIKKLKEHYKPEELILFGYSGGAALTGVIIGKYSGLIDHAILEACPCNVPEWRKYRRKGSGWPRSSSPHNLVSNIDKDIKVDILIGKNDKNTHPKFSEQYYDLLKKENIDVTLTSFNGDHSTMWKEPIKIINLIKKAIDS
;
A
#
# COMPACT_ATOMS: atom_id res chain seq x y z
N PHE A 1 9.12 4.31 -14.17
CA PHE A 1 8.64 3.18 -13.37
C PHE A 1 7.51 2.46 -14.12
N VAL A 2 6.42 3.15 -14.43
CA VAL A 2 5.23 2.58 -15.11
C VAL A 2 5.62 1.86 -16.42
N ASN A 3 6.27 2.56 -17.33
CA ASN A 3 6.69 2.01 -18.65
C ASN A 3 7.60 0.78 -18.59
N LYS A 4 8.10 0.41 -17.39
CA LYS A 4 8.92 -0.80 -17.20
C LYS A 4 8.12 -2.00 -16.68
N ILE A 5 6.90 -1.78 -16.21
CA ILE A 5 5.97 -2.81 -15.72
C ILE A 5 4.90 -3.07 -16.78
N GLU A 6 4.50 -2.03 -17.52
CA GLU A 6 3.55 -2.12 -18.63
C GLU A 6 4.07 -3.04 -19.76
N ASN A 7 3.20 -3.87 -20.30
CA ASN A 7 3.44 -4.70 -21.47
C ASN A 7 2.15 -4.83 -22.30
N LYS A 8 2.13 -5.69 -23.31
CA LYS A 8 0.96 -5.86 -24.18
C LYS A 8 -0.31 -6.32 -23.46
N ASP A 9 -0.14 -7.04 -22.35
CA ASP A 9 -1.24 -7.69 -21.61
C ASP A 9 -1.57 -6.97 -20.32
N ARG A 10 -0.85 -5.88 -19.99
CA ARG A 10 -1.02 -5.14 -18.71
C ARG A 10 -1.14 -3.64 -18.92
N ASN A 11 -2.25 -3.08 -18.48
CA ASN A 11 -2.42 -1.63 -18.35
C ASN A 11 -1.96 -1.18 -16.96
N VAL A 12 -1.12 -0.16 -16.88
CA VAL A 12 -0.61 0.36 -15.61
C VAL A 12 -1.09 1.79 -15.36
N PHE A 13 -1.72 2.00 -14.22
CA PHE A 13 -2.24 3.29 -13.78
C PHE A 13 -1.52 3.79 -12.54
N VAL A 14 -1.30 5.11 -12.44
CA VAL A 14 -0.84 5.76 -11.22
C VAL A 14 -1.98 6.53 -10.61
N ILE A 15 -2.37 6.16 -9.40
CA ILE A 15 -3.43 6.83 -8.66
C ILE A 15 -2.79 7.77 -7.62
N ALA A 16 -3.08 9.06 -7.74
CA ALA A 16 -2.69 10.04 -6.74
C ALA A 16 -3.64 9.99 -5.55
N ARG A 17 -3.09 9.93 -4.34
CA ARG A 17 -3.91 10.10 -3.13
C ARG A 17 -4.54 11.51 -3.10
N PRO A 18 -5.71 11.70 -2.45
CA PRO A 18 -6.32 13.01 -2.29
C PRO A 18 -5.35 14.05 -1.73
N GLY A 19 -5.31 15.23 -2.34
CA GLY A 19 -4.43 16.34 -1.94
C GLY A 19 -2.95 16.21 -2.33
N TRP A 20 -2.54 15.15 -3.04
CA TRP A 20 -1.13 14.95 -3.42
C TRP A 20 -0.81 15.57 -4.79
N LYS A 21 0.40 16.12 -4.89
CA LYS A 21 0.93 16.64 -6.16
C LYS A 21 1.41 15.49 -7.04
N VAL A 22 1.01 15.51 -8.31
CA VAL A 22 1.55 14.68 -9.38
C VAL A 22 2.00 15.60 -10.50
N LYS A 23 3.29 15.70 -10.71
CA LYS A 23 3.89 16.70 -11.61
C LYS A 23 3.41 18.11 -11.23
N ASN A 24 2.80 18.83 -12.18
CA ASN A 24 2.32 20.20 -12.02
C ASN A 24 0.84 20.29 -11.56
N ARG A 25 0.21 19.17 -11.26
CA ARG A 25 -1.20 19.11 -10.83
C ARG A 25 -1.28 18.59 -9.38
N LYS A 26 -2.36 18.94 -8.72
CA LYS A 26 -2.73 18.41 -7.41
C LYS A 26 -4.03 17.63 -7.57
N SER A 27 -4.14 16.45 -6.98
CA SER A 27 -5.40 15.72 -6.92
C SER A 27 -6.40 16.45 -6.03
N ASP A 28 -7.67 16.35 -6.36
CA ASP A 28 -8.74 16.91 -5.56
C ASP A 28 -8.79 16.30 -4.17
N GLY A 29 -9.40 17.02 -3.23
CA GLY A 29 -9.51 16.59 -1.85
C GLY A 29 -8.57 17.34 -0.89
N GLY A 30 -8.54 16.89 0.35
CA GLY A 30 -7.73 17.51 1.39
C GLY A 30 -6.24 17.46 1.12
N ASP A 31 -5.48 18.30 1.79
CA ASP A 31 -4.03 18.23 1.76
C ASP A 31 -3.58 17.06 2.64
N SER A 32 -3.13 15.97 2.04
CA SER A 32 -2.57 14.82 2.76
C SER A 32 -1.31 15.14 3.57
N ARG A 33 -0.69 16.30 3.30
CA ARG A 33 0.39 16.89 4.09
C ARG A 33 -0.08 18.10 4.88
N GLY A 34 -1.40 18.30 4.98
CA GLY A 34 -2.03 19.51 5.44
C GLY A 34 -1.42 20.14 6.68
N VAL A 35 -1.70 21.41 6.84
CA VAL A 35 -1.26 22.23 7.97
C VAL A 35 -1.73 21.61 9.29
N ASP A 36 -2.89 21.01 9.30
CA ASP A 36 -3.33 20.07 10.33
C ASP A 36 -2.67 18.70 10.03
N ARG A 37 -1.47 18.54 10.53
CA ARG A 37 -0.69 17.28 10.47
C ARG A 37 -1.28 16.18 11.35
N GLY A 38 -2.62 16.17 11.45
CA GLY A 38 -3.39 15.14 12.09
C GLY A 38 -3.36 13.83 11.29
N ASP A 39 -4.33 13.01 11.54
CA ASP A 39 -4.44 11.67 10.96
C ASP A 39 -4.47 11.69 9.43
N ASN A 40 -3.61 10.87 8.79
CA ASN A 40 -3.44 10.82 7.34
C ASN A 40 -4.17 9.68 6.64
N TYR A 41 -4.82 8.80 7.38
CA TYR A 41 -5.53 7.66 6.80
C TYR A 41 -6.99 7.66 7.29
N ILE A 42 -7.61 8.84 7.29
CA ILE A 42 -9.04 8.98 7.58
C ILE A 42 -9.81 8.36 6.41
N PHE A 43 -10.66 7.38 6.71
CA PHE A 43 -11.27 6.53 5.70
C PHE A 43 -11.99 7.34 4.61
N ILE A 44 -12.98 8.15 4.97
CA ILE A 44 -13.79 8.92 4.01
C ILE A 44 -12.98 9.91 3.19
N ARG A 45 -11.96 10.52 3.81
CA ARG A 45 -11.15 11.57 3.16
C ARG A 45 -10.02 11.03 2.30
N ASP A 46 -9.30 10.02 2.80
CA ASP A 46 -8.00 9.65 2.25
C ASP A 46 -8.02 8.30 1.52
N ILE A 47 -8.92 7.40 1.88
CA ILE A 47 -8.94 6.01 1.41
C ILE A 47 -10.11 5.73 0.48
N GLU A 48 -11.32 6.04 0.88
CA GLU A 48 -12.53 5.78 0.09
C GLU A 48 -12.48 6.38 -1.33
N PRO A 49 -12.01 7.64 -1.55
CA PRO A 49 -11.91 8.17 -2.91
C PRO A 49 -10.97 7.36 -3.81
N VAL A 50 -9.89 6.80 -3.24
CA VAL A 50 -8.97 5.94 -3.99
C VAL A 50 -9.62 4.60 -4.32
N ALA A 51 -10.29 3.98 -3.35
CA ALA A 51 -11.01 2.73 -3.56
C ALA A 51 -12.11 2.87 -4.63
N LEU A 52 -12.86 3.97 -4.61
CA LEU A 52 -13.89 4.27 -5.62
C LEU A 52 -13.27 4.50 -7.02
N ALA A 53 -12.11 5.14 -7.11
CA ALA A 53 -11.40 5.29 -8.38
C ALA A 53 -10.93 3.93 -8.92
N ILE A 54 -10.40 3.06 -8.07
CA ILE A 54 -10.01 1.69 -8.43
C ILE A 54 -11.24 0.90 -8.89
N LYS A 55 -12.36 0.99 -8.19
CA LYS A 55 -13.62 0.33 -8.57
C LYS A 55 -14.06 0.74 -9.97
N LYS A 56 -14.04 2.05 -10.28
CA LYS A 56 -14.37 2.54 -11.63
C LYS A 56 -13.41 2.03 -12.70
N LEU A 57 -12.12 1.89 -12.39
CA LEU A 57 -11.15 1.29 -13.31
C LEU A 57 -11.47 -0.19 -13.54
N LYS A 58 -11.75 -0.96 -12.46
CA LYS A 58 -12.14 -2.39 -12.57
C LYS A 58 -13.41 -2.56 -13.41
N GLU A 59 -14.42 -1.73 -13.20
CA GLU A 59 -15.68 -1.75 -13.96
C GLU A 59 -15.47 -1.41 -15.44
N HIS A 60 -14.60 -0.45 -15.74
CA HIS A 60 -14.34 0.01 -17.12
C HIS A 60 -13.48 -0.99 -17.92
N TYR A 61 -12.39 -1.45 -17.34
CA TYR A 61 -11.43 -2.31 -18.04
C TYR A 61 -11.74 -3.81 -17.93
N LYS A 62 -12.52 -4.22 -16.93
CA LYS A 62 -12.89 -5.62 -16.63
C LYS A 62 -11.69 -6.55 -16.71
N PRO A 63 -10.61 -6.27 -15.97
CA PRO A 63 -9.40 -7.08 -16.01
C PRO A 63 -9.69 -8.48 -15.45
N GLU A 64 -8.94 -9.47 -15.93
CA GLU A 64 -8.92 -10.82 -15.35
C GLU A 64 -8.32 -10.78 -13.94
N GLU A 65 -7.31 -9.94 -13.73
CA GLU A 65 -6.65 -9.73 -12.45
C GLU A 65 -6.39 -8.23 -12.21
N LEU A 66 -6.72 -7.73 -11.02
CA LEU A 66 -6.40 -6.37 -10.59
C LEU A 66 -5.36 -6.38 -9.49
N ILE A 67 -4.16 -5.92 -9.82
CA ILE A 67 -3.03 -5.85 -8.91
C ILE A 67 -2.90 -4.43 -8.36
N LEU A 68 -2.81 -4.28 -7.04
CA LEU A 68 -2.58 -2.98 -6.39
C LEU A 68 -1.23 -2.93 -5.69
N PHE A 69 -0.30 -2.18 -6.26
CA PHE A 69 1.00 -1.90 -5.63
C PHE A 69 0.94 -0.61 -4.79
N GLY A 70 1.37 -0.71 -3.55
CA GLY A 70 1.54 0.44 -2.65
C GLY A 70 2.95 0.52 -2.06
N TYR A 71 3.50 1.75 -2.03
CA TYR A 71 4.77 2.05 -1.38
C TYR A 71 4.56 2.95 -0.17
N SER A 72 5.16 2.62 0.98
CA SER A 72 5.14 3.42 2.21
C SER A 72 3.69 3.77 2.62
N GLY A 73 3.32 5.05 2.61
CA GLY A 73 1.95 5.47 2.87
C GLY A 73 0.92 4.93 1.85
N GLY A 74 1.35 4.61 0.62
CA GLY A 74 0.53 3.90 -0.36
C GLY A 74 0.30 2.45 0.06
N ALA A 75 1.29 1.79 0.65
CA ALA A 75 1.16 0.43 1.16
C ALA A 75 0.17 0.34 2.33
N ALA A 76 0.22 1.30 3.28
CA ALA A 76 -0.80 1.37 4.33
C ALA A 76 -2.21 1.58 3.76
N LEU A 77 -2.34 2.43 2.74
CA LEU A 77 -3.62 2.66 2.06
C LEU A 77 -4.10 1.38 1.36
N THR A 78 -3.23 0.68 0.63
CA THR A 78 -3.54 -0.62 0.00
C THR A 78 -4.00 -1.64 1.05
N GLY A 79 -3.28 -1.78 2.17
CA GLY A 79 -3.65 -2.69 3.25
C GLY A 79 -5.00 -2.37 3.90
N VAL A 80 -5.40 -1.09 3.95
CA VAL A 80 -6.75 -0.71 4.39
C VAL A 80 -7.80 -1.02 3.33
N ILE A 81 -7.50 -0.77 2.04
CA ILE A 81 -8.44 -1.04 0.94
C ILE A 81 -8.79 -2.53 0.89
N ILE A 82 -7.82 -3.44 0.93
CA ILE A 82 -8.10 -4.88 0.89
C ILE A 82 -8.92 -5.38 2.08
N GLY A 83 -8.78 -4.73 3.24
CA GLY A 83 -9.58 -5.07 4.43
C GLY A 83 -10.94 -4.35 4.53
N LYS A 84 -11.23 -3.39 3.64
CA LYS A 84 -12.53 -2.67 3.62
C LYS A 84 -13.37 -2.99 2.40
N TYR A 85 -12.77 -3.44 1.31
CA TYR A 85 -13.42 -3.70 0.03
C TYR A 85 -13.05 -5.10 -0.46
N SER A 86 -13.67 -6.11 0.17
CA SER A 86 -13.51 -7.52 -0.23
C SER A 86 -13.80 -7.70 -1.72
N GLY A 87 -12.96 -8.48 -2.42
CA GLY A 87 -13.09 -8.77 -3.84
C GLY A 87 -12.79 -7.61 -4.80
N LEU A 88 -12.38 -6.43 -4.28
CA LEU A 88 -12.01 -5.31 -5.15
C LEU A 88 -10.63 -5.56 -5.79
N ILE A 89 -9.68 -6.09 -5.03
CA ILE A 89 -8.30 -6.34 -5.41
C ILE A 89 -8.04 -7.84 -5.39
N ASP A 90 -7.43 -8.36 -6.45
CA ASP A 90 -7.10 -9.77 -6.57
C ASP A 90 -5.68 -10.04 -6.02
N HIS A 91 -4.74 -9.10 -6.20
CA HIS A 91 -3.38 -9.19 -5.69
C HIS A 91 -2.88 -7.85 -5.13
N ALA A 92 -2.42 -7.83 -3.88
CA ALA A 92 -1.86 -6.66 -3.22
C ALA A 92 -0.36 -6.80 -3.00
N ILE A 93 0.43 -5.81 -3.44
CA ILE A 93 1.89 -5.76 -3.22
C ILE A 93 2.20 -4.55 -2.34
N LEU A 94 2.74 -4.79 -1.15
CA LEU A 94 2.97 -3.80 -0.10
C LEU A 94 4.48 -3.60 0.12
N GLU A 95 5.04 -2.50 -0.34
CA GLU A 95 6.44 -2.16 -0.07
C GLU A 95 6.56 -1.14 1.06
N ALA A 96 7.47 -1.41 2.00
CA ALA A 96 7.80 -0.52 3.13
C ALA A 96 6.54 -0.06 3.89
N CYS A 97 5.66 -1.00 4.24
CA CYS A 97 4.35 -0.72 4.81
C CYS A 97 4.42 -0.29 6.29
N PRO A 98 3.90 0.87 6.68
CA PRO A 98 3.59 1.17 8.06
C PRO A 98 2.27 0.49 8.46
N CYS A 99 2.22 -0.83 8.36
CA CYS A 99 0.98 -1.60 8.46
C CYS A 99 0.33 -1.57 9.85
N ASN A 100 1.06 -1.17 10.87
CA ASN A 100 0.53 -0.75 12.18
C ASN A 100 0.73 0.76 12.33
N VAL A 101 -0.22 1.55 11.81
CA VAL A 101 -0.12 3.00 11.74
C VAL A 101 0.09 3.66 13.11
N PRO A 102 -0.66 3.32 14.19
CA PRO A 102 -0.44 3.91 15.52
C PRO A 102 0.98 3.67 16.05
N GLU A 103 1.46 2.45 15.99
CA GLU A 103 2.79 2.11 16.49
C GLU A 103 3.91 2.70 15.62
N TRP A 104 3.74 2.72 14.30
CA TRP A 104 4.66 3.41 13.42
C TRP A 104 4.73 4.92 13.73
N ARG A 105 3.62 5.57 14.04
CA ARG A 105 3.60 6.99 14.40
C ARG A 105 4.34 7.25 15.70
N LYS A 106 4.11 6.43 16.73
CA LYS A 106 4.86 6.50 17.99
C LYS A 106 6.37 6.32 17.76
N TYR A 107 6.73 5.30 16.96
CA TYR A 107 8.12 5.04 16.59
C TYR A 107 8.78 6.25 15.91
N ARG A 108 8.07 6.89 14.98
CA ARG A 108 8.62 7.98 14.18
C ARG A 108 8.68 9.32 14.90
N ARG A 109 7.74 9.65 15.75
CA ARG A 109 7.54 11.03 16.23
C ARG A 109 7.28 11.17 17.72
N LYS A 110 7.33 10.13 18.49
CA LYS A 110 7.09 10.16 19.95
C LYS A 110 5.79 10.91 20.32
N GLY A 111 4.74 10.82 19.50
CA GLY A 111 3.50 11.56 19.69
C GLY A 111 2.26 10.67 19.64
N SER A 112 1.07 11.27 19.58
CA SER A 112 -0.18 10.52 19.40
C SER A 112 -0.12 9.64 18.16
N GLY A 113 -0.66 8.42 18.25
CA GLY A 113 -0.60 7.42 17.20
C GLY A 113 -1.60 7.64 16.06
N TRP A 114 -2.08 8.83 15.79
CA TRP A 114 -3.13 9.10 14.82
C TRP A 114 -4.42 8.28 15.07
N PRO A 115 -5.16 8.57 16.13
CA PRO A 115 -6.25 7.71 16.62
C PRO A 115 -7.42 7.58 15.65
N ARG A 116 -7.61 8.52 14.73
CA ARG A 116 -8.68 8.49 13.72
C ARG A 116 -8.25 7.83 12.41
N SER A 117 -6.98 7.47 12.27
CA SER A 117 -6.47 6.81 11.06
C SER A 117 -6.91 5.35 11.03
N SER A 118 -7.39 4.91 9.87
CA SER A 118 -7.50 3.49 9.58
C SER A 118 -6.12 2.85 9.51
N SER A 119 -6.00 1.63 9.96
CA SER A 119 -4.73 0.91 9.98
C SER A 119 -4.90 -0.53 9.52
N PRO A 120 -4.02 -1.02 8.61
CA PRO A 120 -4.15 -2.35 8.02
C PRO A 120 -4.30 -3.47 9.06
N HIS A 121 -3.48 -3.46 10.11
CA HIS A 121 -3.46 -4.53 11.12
C HIS A 121 -4.80 -4.74 11.86
N ASN A 122 -5.68 -3.72 11.88
CA ASN A 122 -7.00 -3.82 12.51
C ASN A 122 -8.07 -4.42 11.59
N LEU A 123 -7.73 -4.71 10.34
CA LEU A 123 -8.69 -5.09 9.31
C LEU A 123 -8.40 -6.49 8.73
N VAL A 124 -7.43 -7.18 9.28
CA VAL A 124 -6.95 -8.46 8.72
C VAL A 124 -8.05 -9.52 8.66
N SER A 125 -8.91 -9.58 9.67
CA SER A 125 -10.05 -10.52 9.70
C SER A 125 -11.12 -10.28 8.63
N ASN A 126 -11.09 -9.11 8.00
CA ASN A 126 -12.07 -8.73 6.96
C ASN A 126 -11.51 -8.95 5.54
N ILE A 127 -10.25 -9.35 5.42
CA ILE A 127 -9.59 -9.56 4.12
C ILE A 127 -10.15 -10.83 3.48
N ASP A 128 -10.42 -10.74 2.17
CA ASP A 128 -10.83 -11.89 1.36
C ASP A 128 -9.77 -12.99 1.41
N LYS A 129 -10.21 -14.24 1.49
CA LYS A 129 -9.27 -15.39 1.55
C LYS A 129 -8.67 -15.73 0.20
N ASP A 130 -9.31 -15.31 -0.88
CA ASP A 130 -8.85 -15.56 -2.25
C ASP A 130 -7.82 -14.53 -2.75
N ILE A 131 -7.54 -13.48 -1.94
CA ILE A 131 -6.53 -12.48 -2.30
C ILE A 131 -5.12 -13.02 -2.10
N LYS A 132 -4.22 -12.67 -3.02
CA LYS A 132 -2.78 -12.82 -2.82
C LYS A 132 -2.16 -11.54 -2.24
N VAL A 133 -1.25 -11.67 -1.29
CA VAL A 133 -0.56 -10.53 -0.69
C VAL A 133 0.96 -10.75 -0.72
N ASP A 134 1.69 -9.83 -1.33
CA ASP A 134 3.16 -9.80 -1.27
C ASP A 134 3.64 -8.61 -0.45
N ILE A 135 4.51 -8.86 0.51
CA ILE A 135 5.09 -7.82 1.37
C ILE A 135 6.59 -7.72 1.08
N LEU A 136 7.03 -6.53 0.68
CA LEU A 136 8.43 -6.23 0.36
C LEU A 136 9.03 -5.34 1.45
N ILE A 137 10.13 -5.78 2.07
CA ILE A 137 10.78 -5.04 3.16
C ILE A 137 12.27 -4.79 2.89
N GLY A 138 12.67 -3.53 3.01
CA GLY A 138 14.07 -3.15 3.06
C GLY A 138 14.66 -3.41 4.45
N LYS A 139 15.66 -4.28 4.57
CA LYS A 139 16.26 -4.69 5.87
C LYS A 139 16.76 -3.52 6.72
N ASN A 140 17.16 -2.43 6.07
CA ASN A 140 17.74 -1.25 6.72
C ASN A 140 16.76 -0.06 6.79
N ASP A 141 15.46 -0.30 6.57
CA ASP A 141 14.46 0.77 6.61
C ASP A 141 14.24 1.27 8.04
N LYS A 142 14.70 2.51 8.29
CA LYS A 142 14.53 3.21 9.57
C LYS A 142 13.29 4.12 9.58
N ASN A 143 12.62 4.27 8.45
CA ASN A 143 11.38 5.05 8.36
C ASN A 143 10.16 4.19 8.68
N THR A 144 9.96 3.14 7.89
CA THR A 144 8.97 2.10 8.15
C THR A 144 9.73 0.83 8.54
N HIS A 145 10.12 0.76 9.82
CA HIS A 145 10.92 -0.36 10.32
C HIS A 145 10.28 -1.69 9.92
N PRO A 146 11.06 -2.68 9.44
CA PRO A 146 10.57 -3.99 8.98
C PRO A 146 9.54 -4.65 9.90
N LYS A 147 9.71 -4.51 11.21
CA LYS A 147 8.80 -5.08 12.23
C LYS A 147 7.31 -4.80 11.99
N PHE A 148 6.95 -3.65 11.40
CA PHE A 148 5.53 -3.31 11.17
C PHE A 148 4.92 -4.12 10.03
N SER A 149 5.72 -4.44 9.03
CA SER A 149 5.34 -5.34 7.94
C SER A 149 5.40 -6.80 8.37
N GLU A 150 6.39 -7.19 9.18
CA GLU A 150 6.51 -8.54 9.75
C GLU A 150 5.32 -8.88 10.64
N GLN A 151 4.94 -7.97 11.55
CA GLN A 151 3.72 -8.13 12.37
C GLN A 151 2.46 -8.30 11.52
N TYR A 152 2.35 -7.55 10.42
CA TYR A 152 1.20 -7.66 9.54
C TYR A 152 1.20 -8.98 8.77
N TYR A 153 2.37 -9.45 8.31
CA TYR A 153 2.55 -10.77 7.73
C TYR A 153 2.09 -11.88 8.66
N ASP A 154 2.51 -11.84 9.94
CA ASP A 154 2.12 -12.85 10.94
C ASP A 154 0.59 -12.87 11.15
N LEU A 155 -0.04 -11.69 11.18
CA LEU A 155 -1.50 -11.58 11.29
C LEU A 155 -2.20 -12.17 10.05
N LEU A 156 -1.73 -11.89 8.84
CA LEU A 156 -2.28 -12.45 7.60
C LEU A 156 -2.14 -13.97 7.57
N LYS A 157 -0.98 -14.49 7.96
CA LYS A 157 -0.76 -15.95 8.07
C LYS A 157 -1.72 -16.60 9.06
N LYS A 158 -1.94 -15.98 10.21
CA LYS A 158 -2.88 -16.47 11.22
C LYS A 158 -4.31 -16.55 10.69
N GLU A 159 -4.68 -15.66 9.80
CA GLU A 159 -6.00 -15.64 9.13
C GLU A 159 -6.04 -16.54 7.88
N ASN A 160 -5.00 -17.32 7.59
CA ASN A 160 -4.89 -18.18 6.41
C ASN A 160 -5.00 -17.42 5.07
N ILE A 161 -4.49 -16.17 5.03
CA ILE A 161 -4.34 -15.42 3.78
C ILE A 161 -3.10 -15.93 3.04
N ASP A 162 -3.18 -16.06 1.71
CA ASP A 162 -2.00 -16.32 0.89
C ASP A 162 -1.07 -15.10 0.91
N VAL A 163 0.00 -15.18 1.69
CA VAL A 163 0.93 -14.07 1.87
C VAL A 163 2.37 -14.50 1.81
N THR A 164 3.19 -13.73 1.09
CA THR A 164 4.64 -13.85 1.05
C THR A 164 5.32 -12.64 1.69
N LEU A 165 6.49 -12.85 2.28
CA LEU A 165 7.35 -11.80 2.85
C LEU A 165 8.72 -11.88 2.19
N THR A 166 9.06 -10.90 1.37
CA THR A 166 10.35 -10.81 0.70
C THR A 166 11.19 -9.68 1.29
N SER A 167 12.33 -10.02 1.87
CA SER A 167 13.29 -9.04 2.37
C SER A 167 14.42 -8.79 1.37
N PHE A 168 14.82 -7.52 1.22
CA PHE A 168 15.93 -7.13 0.37
C PHE A 168 16.93 -6.23 1.11
N ASN A 169 18.18 -6.20 0.63
CA ASN A 169 19.18 -5.27 1.16
C ASN A 169 18.88 -3.87 0.61
N GLY A 170 18.33 -3.00 1.47
CA GLY A 170 17.91 -1.64 1.11
C GLY A 170 17.27 -0.91 2.29
N ASP A 171 17.04 0.37 2.10
CA ASP A 171 16.38 1.28 3.04
C ASP A 171 15.08 1.84 2.46
N HIS A 172 14.43 2.77 3.18
CA HIS A 172 13.18 3.40 2.73
C HIS A 172 13.32 4.13 1.39
N SER A 173 14.49 4.58 1.03
CA SER A 173 14.73 5.32 -0.22
C SER A 173 15.10 4.43 -1.40
N THR A 174 15.23 3.12 -1.22
CA THR A 174 15.61 2.17 -2.27
C THR A 174 14.67 2.24 -3.48
N MET A 175 13.37 2.45 -3.25
CA MET A 175 12.39 2.70 -4.31
C MET A 175 12.83 3.78 -5.30
N TRP A 176 13.53 4.81 -4.85
CA TRP A 176 13.95 5.96 -5.64
C TRP A 176 15.40 5.87 -6.11
N LYS A 177 16.27 5.27 -5.29
CA LYS A 177 17.71 5.15 -5.57
C LYS A 177 18.02 3.98 -6.50
N GLU A 178 17.30 2.87 -6.34
CA GLU A 178 17.52 1.62 -7.07
C GLU A 178 16.18 1.13 -7.69
N PRO A 179 15.48 1.94 -8.51
CA PRO A 179 14.12 1.61 -8.96
C PRO A 179 14.05 0.29 -9.75
N ILE A 180 15.12 -0.09 -10.45
CA ILE A 180 15.17 -1.35 -11.19
C ILE A 180 15.08 -2.56 -10.25
N LYS A 181 15.73 -2.50 -9.10
CA LYS A 181 15.68 -3.54 -8.07
C LYS A 181 14.24 -3.78 -7.61
N ILE A 182 13.54 -2.69 -7.28
CA ILE A 182 12.14 -2.76 -6.82
C ILE A 182 11.21 -3.25 -7.95
N ILE A 183 11.40 -2.76 -9.17
CA ILE A 183 10.64 -3.24 -10.34
C ILE A 183 10.81 -4.74 -10.52
N ASN A 184 12.02 -5.27 -10.39
CA ASN A 184 12.27 -6.70 -10.52
C ASN A 184 11.59 -7.51 -9.40
N LEU A 185 11.57 -7.00 -8.17
CA LEU A 185 10.85 -7.62 -7.06
C LEU A 185 9.34 -7.64 -7.31
N ILE A 186 8.77 -6.53 -7.79
CA ILE A 186 7.35 -6.44 -8.16
C ILE A 186 7.02 -7.42 -9.29
N LYS A 187 7.82 -7.47 -10.34
CA LYS A 187 7.62 -8.44 -11.44
C LYS A 187 7.63 -9.88 -10.93
N LYS A 188 8.62 -10.21 -10.09
CA LYS A 188 8.68 -11.53 -9.48
C LYS A 188 7.44 -11.86 -8.66
N ALA A 189 6.90 -10.90 -7.89
CA ALA A 189 5.67 -11.07 -7.13
C ALA A 189 4.45 -11.27 -8.04
N ILE A 190 4.38 -10.56 -9.17
CA ILE A 190 3.29 -10.70 -10.15
C ILE A 190 3.35 -12.04 -10.89
N ASP A 191 4.54 -12.52 -11.20
CA ASP A 191 4.75 -13.71 -12.02
C ASP A 191 4.83 -15.02 -11.19
N SER A 192 4.70 -14.95 -9.85
CA SER A 192 4.69 -16.10 -8.93
C SER A 192 3.29 -16.59 -8.64
#